data_bed802235c398b5d52ab8af77d10bf40
#
_entry.id   bed802235c398b5d52ab8af77d10bf40
#
_cell.length_a   1.000
_cell.length_b   1.000
_cell.length_c   1.000
_cell.angle_alpha   90.00
_cell.angle_beta   90.00
_cell.angle_gamma   90.00
#
_symmetry.space_group_name_H-M   'P 1'
#
loop_
_entity.id
_entity.type
_entity.pdbx_description
1 polymer ?
#
loop_
_entity_poly.entity_id
_entity_poly.type
_entity_poly.pdbx_seq_one_letter_code
_entity_poly.pdbx_strand_id
1 'polypeptide(L)'
;MNAIKAVVLAAGKGTRMMTETNTMPKVLRQACGKPLLYYVLKTLQFVPKEDTILVVGYRREDVIAAFPDYPHAVQDPQLGTGHAVRCAKAELEGFDGTVLVCYGDMPLLKEEVYRGLLAEHERTGSVCTLLSGTTEEKLPYGRVLKDESGEFLRSERAHV
;
A
#
# COMPACT_ATOMS: atom_id res chain seq x y z
N MET A 1 22.14 3.92 1.69
CA MET A 1 20.69 3.73 1.44
C MET A 1 20.23 4.88 0.56
N ASN A 2 19.62 4.55 -0.57
CA ASN A 2 18.99 5.55 -1.44
C ASN A 2 17.85 6.25 -0.69
N ALA A 3 17.51 7.47 -1.09
CA ALA A 3 16.34 8.16 -0.56
C ALA A 3 15.08 7.30 -0.77
N ILE A 4 14.14 7.31 0.20
CA ILE A 4 12.94 6.49 0.16
C ILE A 4 11.71 7.40 0.31
N LYS A 5 10.74 7.24 -0.58
CA LYS A 5 9.37 7.73 -0.38
C LYS A 5 8.40 6.56 -0.25
N ALA A 6 7.42 6.69 0.62
CA ALA A 6 6.34 5.71 0.77
C ALA A 6 5.06 6.20 0.11
N VAL A 7 4.39 5.32 -0.64
CA VAL A 7 3.06 5.54 -1.23
C VAL A 7 2.10 4.56 -0.56
N VAL A 8 1.21 5.06 0.29
CA VAL A 8 0.27 4.25 1.06
C VAL A 8 -1.10 4.27 0.41
N LEU A 9 -1.57 3.14 -0.07
CA LEU A 9 -2.84 3.02 -0.79
C LEU A 9 -4.01 2.96 0.20
N ALA A 10 -4.78 4.04 0.27
CA ALA A 10 -5.89 4.25 1.20
C ALA A 10 -7.21 4.66 0.49
N ALA A 11 -7.30 4.50 -0.85
CA ALA A 11 -8.42 4.97 -1.65
C ALA A 11 -9.62 4.00 -1.71
N GLY A 12 -9.45 2.75 -1.26
CA GLY A 12 -10.42 1.67 -1.44
C GLY A 12 -11.70 1.85 -0.61
N LYS A 13 -12.86 1.55 -1.21
CA LYS A 13 -14.15 1.54 -0.51
C LYS A 13 -14.26 0.44 0.54
N GLY A 14 -13.61 -0.73 0.32
CA GLY A 14 -13.77 -1.88 1.20
C GLY A 14 -15.18 -2.48 1.16
N THR A 15 -15.78 -2.60 -0.03
CA THR A 15 -17.19 -2.99 -0.27
C THR A 15 -17.62 -4.29 0.42
N ARG A 16 -16.72 -5.27 0.53
CA ARG A 16 -17.00 -6.55 1.24
C ARG A 16 -17.30 -6.37 2.73
N MET A 17 -16.94 -5.25 3.31
CA MET A 17 -17.12 -4.95 4.74
C MET A 17 -18.09 -3.79 4.97
N MET A 18 -18.73 -3.28 3.93
CA MET A 18 -19.75 -2.23 4.04
C MET A 18 -21.09 -2.85 4.42
N THR A 19 -21.82 -2.16 5.28
CA THR A 19 -23.23 -2.44 5.60
C THR A 19 -24.03 -1.18 5.31
N GLU A 20 -25.35 -1.26 5.30
CA GLU A 20 -26.23 -0.10 5.13
C GLU A 20 -25.95 1.02 6.15
N THR A 21 -25.49 0.64 7.34
CA THR A 21 -25.22 1.57 8.45
C THR A 21 -23.74 1.95 8.60
N ASN A 22 -22.82 1.23 7.93
CA ASN A 22 -21.38 1.47 8.06
C ASN A 22 -20.72 1.75 6.71
N THR A 23 -20.64 3.03 6.37
CA THR A 23 -20.01 3.55 5.14
C THR A 23 -18.59 4.06 5.35
N MET A 24 -17.99 3.81 6.52
CA MET A 24 -16.63 4.24 6.84
C MET A 24 -15.60 3.59 5.91
N PRO A 25 -14.61 4.33 5.38
CA PRO A 25 -13.50 3.77 4.62
C PRO A 25 -12.80 2.65 5.40
N LYS A 26 -12.40 1.57 4.71
CA LYS A 26 -11.77 0.42 5.36
C LYS A 26 -10.57 0.82 6.22
N VAL A 27 -9.75 1.74 5.73
CA VAL A 27 -8.53 2.20 6.40
C VAL A 27 -8.78 2.98 7.70
N LEU A 28 -9.98 3.55 7.87
CA LEU A 28 -10.39 4.25 9.09
C LEU A 28 -11.10 3.35 10.11
N ARG A 29 -11.42 2.10 9.75
CA ARG A 29 -11.99 1.15 10.72
C ARG A 29 -11.03 0.91 11.85
N GLN A 30 -11.58 0.83 13.05
CA GLN A 30 -10.79 0.75 14.26
C GLN A 30 -10.47 -0.70 14.65
N ALA A 31 -9.22 -0.91 15.05
CA ALA A 31 -8.77 -2.06 15.80
C ALA A 31 -8.06 -1.54 17.07
N CYS A 32 -8.43 -2.06 18.24
CA CYS A 32 -7.88 -1.61 19.53
C CYS A 32 -7.92 -0.06 19.70
N GLY A 33 -9.02 0.58 19.28
CA GLY A 33 -9.24 2.03 19.44
C GLY A 33 -8.47 2.94 18.50
N LYS A 34 -7.81 2.40 17.47
CA LYS A 34 -7.09 3.19 16.45
C LYS A 34 -7.46 2.73 15.04
N PRO A 35 -7.49 3.65 14.05
CA PRO A 35 -7.68 3.28 12.65
C PRO A 35 -6.65 2.27 12.16
N LEU A 36 -7.02 1.40 11.21
CA LEU A 36 -6.06 0.46 10.58
C LEU A 36 -4.86 1.20 9.99
N LEU A 37 -5.11 2.32 9.31
CA LEU A 37 -4.06 3.16 8.72
C LEU A 37 -3.07 3.69 9.77
N TYR A 38 -3.51 3.96 11.00
CA TYR A 38 -2.61 4.38 12.09
C TYR A 38 -1.49 3.37 12.32
N TYR A 39 -1.83 2.06 12.34
CA TYR A 39 -0.82 1.02 12.58
C TYR A 39 0.15 0.90 11.40
N VAL A 40 -0.34 1.02 10.17
CA VAL A 40 0.53 1.04 8.98
C VAL A 40 1.49 2.22 9.04
N LEU A 41 1.00 3.44 9.30
CA LEU A 41 1.83 4.63 9.41
C LEU A 41 2.81 4.56 10.58
N LYS A 42 2.40 3.93 11.69
CA LYS A 42 3.31 3.68 12.81
C LYS A 42 4.46 2.76 12.42
N THR A 43 4.19 1.73 11.64
CA THR A 43 5.22 0.82 11.12
C THR A 43 6.15 1.50 10.12
N LEU A 44 5.67 2.52 9.40
CA LEU A 44 6.45 3.27 8.41
C LEU A 44 7.20 4.47 8.98
N GLN A 45 7.31 4.64 10.30
CA GLN A 45 7.98 5.80 10.93
C GLN A 45 9.48 5.96 10.57
N PHE A 46 10.07 4.96 9.94
CA PHE A 46 11.41 5.07 9.38
C PHE A 46 11.48 5.88 8.07
N VAL A 47 10.32 6.19 7.45
CA VAL A 47 10.17 7.15 6.36
C VAL A 47 9.58 8.43 6.95
N PRO A 48 10.15 9.62 6.69
CA PRO A 48 9.58 10.89 7.15
C PRO A 48 8.12 11.08 6.73
N LYS A 49 7.32 11.79 7.52
CA LYS A 49 5.90 12.02 7.19
C LYS A 49 5.74 12.75 5.87
N GLU A 50 6.58 13.73 5.60
CA GLU A 50 6.63 14.51 4.36
C GLU A 50 6.93 13.66 3.12
N ASP A 51 7.60 12.51 3.31
CA ASP A 51 7.92 11.55 2.27
C ASP A 51 6.96 10.35 2.23
N THR A 52 5.90 10.38 3.05
CA THR A 52 4.87 9.34 3.11
C THR A 52 3.55 9.87 2.54
N ILE A 53 3.27 9.52 1.28
CA ILE A 53 2.13 10.01 0.50
C ILE A 53 0.94 9.06 0.68
N LEU A 54 -0.22 9.59 1.11
CA LEU A 54 -1.46 8.85 1.20
C LEU A 54 -2.25 8.96 -0.11
N VAL A 55 -2.49 7.85 -0.80
CA VAL A 55 -3.41 7.84 -1.93
C VAL A 55 -4.82 7.64 -1.40
N VAL A 56 -5.63 8.69 -1.47
CA VAL A 56 -7.00 8.74 -0.93
C VAL A 56 -8.03 8.73 -2.05
N GLY A 57 -9.25 8.31 -1.78
CA GLY A 57 -10.32 8.24 -2.79
C GLY A 57 -11.70 8.25 -2.17
N TYR A 58 -12.28 7.10 -1.89
CA TYR A 58 -13.58 7.02 -1.24
C TYR A 58 -13.58 7.74 0.11
N ARG A 59 -14.50 8.72 0.28
CA ARG A 59 -14.58 9.57 1.48
C ARG A 59 -13.21 10.15 1.87
N ARG A 60 -12.48 10.65 0.90
CA ARG A 60 -11.11 11.18 1.06
C ARG A 60 -11.01 12.23 2.15
N GLU A 61 -12.07 13.05 2.32
CA GLU A 61 -12.11 14.12 3.32
C GLU A 61 -11.94 13.55 4.74
N ASP A 62 -12.56 12.39 5.04
CA ASP A 62 -12.44 11.75 6.35
C ASP A 62 -11.02 11.23 6.60
N VAL A 63 -10.38 10.67 5.56
CA VAL A 63 -9.01 10.15 5.67
C VAL A 63 -8.03 11.31 5.86
N ILE A 64 -8.17 12.38 5.08
CA ILE A 64 -7.33 13.58 5.18
C ILE A 64 -7.50 14.24 6.56
N ALA A 65 -8.75 14.37 7.04
CA ALA A 65 -9.01 14.93 8.37
C ALA A 65 -8.41 14.10 9.52
N ALA A 66 -8.38 12.76 9.35
CA ALA A 66 -7.79 11.88 10.34
C ALA A 66 -6.24 11.89 10.35
N PHE A 67 -5.62 12.23 9.22
CA PHE A 67 -4.16 12.22 9.03
C PHE A 67 -3.67 13.48 8.28
N PRO A 68 -3.90 14.70 8.83
CA PRO A 68 -3.64 15.96 8.11
C PRO A 68 -2.16 16.26 7.88
N ASP A 69 -1.27 15.61 8.63
CA ASP A 69 0.18 15.84 8.56
C ASP A 69 0.86 15.15 7.37
N TYR A 70 0.12 14.33 6.61
CA TYR A 70 0.68 13.56 5.51
C TYR A 70 0.28 14.16 4.16
N PRO A 71 1.21 14.30 3.20
CA PRO A 71 0.85 14.63 1.83
C PRO A 71 -0.12 13.58 1.26
N HIS A 72 -0.99 14.00 0.36
CA HIS A 72 -1.97 13.09 -0.22
C HIS A 72 -2.16 13.30 -1.71
N ALA A 73 -2.42 12.22 -2.42
CA ALA A 73 -2.83 12.18 -3.82
C ALA A 73 -4.24 11.62 -3.94
N VAL A 74 -5.04 12.17 -4.85
CA VAL A 74 -6.44 11.77 -5.01
C VAL A 74 -6.59 10.77 -6.14
N GLN A 75 -7.17 9.62 -5.84
CA GLN A 75 -7.61 8.65 -6.84
C GLN A 75 -9.10 8.83 -7.14
N ASP A 76 -9.41 9.41 -8.30
CA ASP A 76 -10.77 9.58 -8.81
C ASP A 76 -10.75 9.47 -10.36
N PRO A 77 -11.49 8.53 -10.98
CA PRO A 77 -12.20 7.39 -10.38
C PRO A 77 -11.29 6.27 -9.90
N GLN A 78 -11.83 5.31 -9.13
CA GLN A 78 -11.09 4.19 -8.56
C GLN A 78 -10.92 3.05 -9.60
N LEU A 79 -9.85 3.09 -10.39
CA LEU A 79 -9.57 2.17 -11.48
C LEU A 79 -8.57 1.05 -11.10
N GLY A 80 -8.46 0.75 -9.81
CA GLY A 80 -7.59 -0.32 -9.30
C GLY A 80 -6.26 0.16 -8.73
N THR A 81 -5.44 -0.78 -8.26
CA THR A 81 -4.21 -0.54 -7.50
C THR A 81 -3.14 0.19 -8.32
N GLY A 82 -2.90 -0.24 -9.56
CA GLY A 82 -1.93 0.42 -10.42
C GLY A 82 -2.30 1.88 -10.75
N HIS A 83 -3.59 2.17 -10.91
CA HIS A 83 -4.07 3.54 -11.07
C HIS A 83 -3.84 4.37 -9.80
N ALA A 84 -4.06 3.77 -8.61
CA ALA A 84 -3.80 4.44 -7.34
C ALA A 84 -2.33 4.88 -7.22
N VAL A 85 -1.39 4.00 -7.55
CA VAL A 85 0.05 4.36 -7.57
C VAL A 85 0.33 5.49 -8.56
N ARG A 86 -0.26 5.45 -9.76
CA ARG A 86 -0.10 6.51 -10.77
C ARG A 86 -0.63 7.87 -10.31
N CYS A 87 -1.65 7.91 -9.45
CA CYS A 87 -2.17 9.16 -8.91
C CYS A 87 -1.15 9.90 -8.03
N ALA A 88 -0.19 9.18 -7.44
CA ALA A 88 0.89 9.79 -6.66
C ALA A 88 2.05 10.36 -7.53
N LYS A 89 1.93 10.32 -8.88
CA LYS A 89 3.02 10.74 -9.77
C LYS A 89 3.48 12.18 -9.53
N ALA A 90 2.56 13.10 -9.28
CA ALA A 90 2.91 14.50 -9.04
C ALA A 90 3.76 14.68 -7.77
N GLU A 91 3.45 13.91 -6.70
CA GLU A 91 4.18 13.92 -5.43
C GLU A 91 5.57 13.25 -5.53
N LEU A 92 5.79 12.52 -6.62
CA LEU A 92 7.05 11.83 -6.91
C LEU A 92 7.89 12.53 -8.00
N GLU A 93 7.41 13.66 -8.53
CA GLU A 93 8.10 14.37 -9.60
C GLU A 93 9.48 14.85 -9.13
N GLY A 94 10.53 14.56 -9.94
CA GLY A 94 11.91 14.88 -9.60
C GLY A 94 12.53 14.04 -8.47
N PHE A 95 11.80 13.07 -7.92
CA PHE A 95 12.37 12.17 -6.91
C PHE A 95 13.25 11.10 -7.57
N ASP A 96 14.50 11.03 -7.16
CA ASP A 96 15.46 10.00 -7.54
C ASP A 96 15.77 9.13 -6.32
N GLY A 97 15.14 7.95 -6.27
CA GLY A 97 15.24 7.04 -5.13
C GLY A 97 14.27 5.85 -5.23
N THR A 98 14.09 5.16 -4.13
CA THR A 98 13.21 4.00 -4.04
C THR A 98 11.80 4.39 -3.56
N VAL A 99 10.78 3.98 -4.30
CA VAL A 99 9.38 4.17 -3.91
C VAL A 99 8.85 2.88 -3.28
N LEU A 100 8.52 2.94 -1.99
CA LEU A 100 7.90 1.85 -1.25
C LEU A 100 6.38 1.96 -1.34
N VAL A 101 5.72 1.02 -2.02
CA VAL A 101 4.25 0.98 -2.12
C VAL A 101 3.67 0.05 -1.07
N CYS A 102 2.77 0.57 -0.23
CA CYS A 102 2.14 -0.14 0.87
C CYS A 102 0.61 -0.08 0.80
N TYR A 103 -0.05 -1.05 1.42
CA TYR A 103 -1.51 -1.04 1.58
C TYR A 103 -1.89 -0.47 2.96
N GLY A 104 -2.75 0.55 2.98
CA GLY A 104 -3.22 1.20 4.21
C GLY A 104 -4.12 0.33 5.12
N ASP A 105 -4.51 -0.86 4.65
CA ASP A 105 -5.37 -1.83 5.33
C ASP A 105 -4.64 -3.10 5.79
N MET A 106 -3.31 -3.10 5.81
CA MET A 106 -2.46 -4.22 6.25
C MET A 106 -1.70 -3.89 7.55
N PRO A 107 -2.40 -3.75 8.69
CA PRO A 107 -1.84 -3.24 9.95
C PRO A 107 -0.89 -4.22 10.65
N LEU A 108 -0.85 -5.48 10.21
CA LEU A 108 -0.04 -6.54 10.87
C LEU A 108 1.34 -6.73 10.26
N LEU A 109 1.65 -6.06 9.15
CA LEU A 109 3.00 -6.05 8.62
C LEU A 109 3.92 -5.27 9.55
N LYS A 110 5.05 -5.89 9.91
CA LYS A 110 6.04 -5.30 10.79
C LYS A 110 7.08 -4.51 10.00
N GLU A 111 7.76 -3.60 10.68
CA GLU A 111 8.83 -2.77 10.10
C GLU A 111 9.94 -3.62 9.47
N GLU A 112 10.31 -4.75 10.11
CA GLU A 112 11.36 -5.64 9.62
C GLU A 112 11.04 -6.19 8.22
N VAL A 113 9.75 -6.41 7.91
CA VAL A 113 9.32 -6.89 6.59
C VAL A 113 9.57 -5.83 5.52
N TYR A 114 9.23 -4.57 5.79
CA TYR A 114 9.49 -3.47 4.86
C TYR A 114 10.98 -3.20 4.68
N ARG A 115 11.75 -3.21 5.77
CA ARG A 115 13.21 -3.07 5.71
C ARG A 115 13.87 -4.22 4.96
N GLY A 116 13.40 -5.45 5.16
CA GLY A 116 13.88 -6.61 4.41
C GLY A 116 13.60 -6.51 2.92
N LEU A 117 12.39 -6.03 2.54
CA LEU A 117 12.03 -5.79 1.13
C LEU A 117 12.93 -4.73 0.49
N LEU A 118 13.18 -3.62 1.19
CA LEU A 118 14.07 -2.55 0.72
C LEU A 118 15.52 -3.01 0.58
N ALA A 119 16.02 -3.76 1.56
CA ALA A 119 17.37 -4.32 1.52
C ALA A 119 17.55 -5.29 0.35
N GLU A 120 16.55 -6.13 0.08
CA GLU A 120 16.57 -7.05 -1.06
C GLU A 120 16.51 -6.30 -2.40
N HIS A 121 15.70 -5.25 -2.48
CA HIS A 121 15.64 -4.36 -3.64
C HIS A 121 16.99 -3.72 -3.95
N GLU A 122 17.65 -3.16 -2.93
CA GLU A 122 18.98 -2.55 -3.07
C GLU A 122 20.04 -3.61 -3.43
N ARG A 123 20.01 -4.78 -2.80
CA ARG A 123 20.95 -5.89 -3.06
C ARG A 123 20.88 -6.41 -4.49
N THR A 124 19.68 -6.50 -5.05
CA THR A 124 19.46 -7.07 -6.40
C THR A 124 19.58 -6.04 -7.50
N GLY A 125 19.46 -4.74 -7.19
CA GLY A 125 19.37 -3.68 -8.19
C GLY A 125 18.17 -3.83 -9.13
N SER A 126 17.13 -4.55 -8.71
CA SER A 126 15.94 -4.83 -9.50
C SER A 126 15.13 -3.56 -9.72
N VAL A 127 14.49 -3.42 -10.88
CA VAL A 127 13.56 -2.31 -11.16
C VAL A 127 12.32 -2.35 -10.25
N CYS A 128 11.87 -3.56 -9.90
CA CYS A 128 10.73 -3.78 -9.01
C CYS A 128 10.96 -5.03 -8.16
N THR A 129 10.66 -4.94 -6.87
CA THR A 129 10.73 -6.06 -5.92
C THR A 129 9.38 -6.22 -5.24
N LEU A 130 8.85 -7.43 -5.19
CA LEU A 130 7.55 -7.73 -4.64
C LEU A 130 7.68 -8.59 -3.36
N LEU A 131 6.90 -8.21 -2.34
CA LEU A 131 6.68 -9.09 -1.19
C LEU A 131 5.63 -10.14 -1.55
N SER A 132 5.99 -11.40 -1.47
CA SER A 132 5.08 -12.53 -1.68
C SER A 132 5.20 -13.55 -0.54
N GLY A 133 4.20 -14.38 -0.39
CA GLY A 133 4.18 -15.50 0.55
C GLY A 133 3.67 -16.76 -0.12
N THR A 134 4.02 -17.91 0.45
CA THR A 134 3.48 -19.21 0.06
C THR A 134 2.47 -19.68 1.08
N THR A 135 1.39 -20.32 0.61
CA THR A 135 0.36 -20.93 1.45
C THR A 135 -0.19 -22.17 0.76
N GLU A 136 -0.55 -23.19 1.52
CA GLU A 136 -1.25 -24.37 1.02
C GLU A 136 -2.77 -24.11 0.94
N GLU A 137 -3.27 -23.07 1.61
CA GLU A 137 -4.68 -22.71 1.61
C GLU A 137 -5.07 -22.01 0.30
N LYS A 138 -6.27 -22.31 -0.19
CA LYS A 138 -6.88 -21.59 -1.33
C LYS A 138 -7.44 -20.24 -0.87
N LEU A 139 -6.58 -19.24 -0.74
CA LEU A 139 -6.99 -17.90 -0.37
C LEU A 139 -7.38 -17.08 -1.61
N PRO A 140 -8.31 -16.12 -1.49
CA PRO A 140 -8.77 -15.25 -2.57
C PRO A 140 -7.78 -14.10 -2.84
N TYR A 141 -6.49 -14.40 -2.87
CA TYR A 141 -5.43 -13.43 -3.17
C TYR A 141 -4.91 -13.58 -4.60
N GLY A 142 -4.34 -12.50 -5.12
CA GLY A 142 -3.58 -12.55 -6.36
C GLY A 142 -2.41 -13.54 -6.23
N ARG A 143 -2.05 -14.17 -7.34
CA ARG A 143 -0.97 -15.15 -7.39
C ARG A 143 0.20 -14.60 -8.16
N VAL A 144 1.40 -14.86 -7.66
CA VAL A 144 2.64 -14.62 -8.37
C VAL A 144 2.97 -15.90 -9.14
N LEU A 145 3.02 -15.80 -10.47
CA LEU A 145 3.42 -16.90 -11.33
C LEU A 145 4.89 -16.74 -11.67
N LYS A 146 5.59 -17.86 -11.61
CA LYS A 146 7.00 -17.99 -11.98
C LYS A 146 7.12 -18.95 -13.16
N ASP A 147 8.14 -18.77 -13.96
CA ASP A 147 8.50 -19.71 -15.01
C ASP A 147 9.24 -20.95 -14.46
N GLU A 148 9.68 -21.84 -15.34
CA GLU A 148 10.39 -23.06 -14.98
C GLU A 148 11.77 -22.79 -14.32
N SER A 149 12.36 -21.62 -14.54
CA SER A 149 13.61 -21.20 -13.90
C SER A 149 13.38 -20.54 -12.53
N GLY A 150 12.12 -20.31 -12.14
CA GLY A 150 11.73 -19.63 -10.90
C GLY A 150 11.68 -18.10 -11.00
N GLU A 151 11.88 -17.55 -12.19
CA GLU A 151 11.78 -16.12 -12.44
C GLU A 151 10.34 -15.63 -12.50
N PHE A 152 10.13 -14.35 -12.14
CA PHE A 152 8.81 -13.74 -12.17
C PHE A 152 8.26 -13.65 -13.60
N LEU A 153 7.12 -14.27 -13.83
CA LEU A 153 6.43 -14.24 -15.11
C LEU A 153 5.34 -13.15 -15.12
N ARG A 154 4.39 -13.23 -14.18
CA ARG A 154 3.30 -12.25 -14.03
C ARG A 154 2.58 -12.43 -12.69
N SER A 155 1.74 -11.46 -12.34
CA SER A 155 0.75 -11.62 -11.28
C SER A 155 -0.64 -11.79 -11.88
N GLU A 156 -1.44 -12.70 -11.34
CA GLU A 156 -2.84 -12.92 -11.73
C GLU A 156 -3.76 -12.62 -10.55
N ARG A 157 -4.92 -12.01 -10.82
CA ARG A 157 -5.97 -11.90 -9.81
C ARG A 157 -6.60 -13.27 -9.57
N ALA A 158 -6.91 -13.58 -8.31
CA ALA A 158 -7.79 -14.72 -8.05
C ALA A 158 -9.16 -14.44 -8.67
N HIS A 159 -9.59 -15.29 -9.59
CA HIS A 159 -10.98 -15.32 -10.02
C HIS A 159 -11.78 -15.96 -8.88
N VAL A 160 -12.65 -15.20 -8.25
CA VAL A 160 -13.61 -15.65 -7.25
C VAL A 160 -14.93 -15.87 -7.95
#